data_45cd1966b4f603b41b312e51eabf5d42
#
_entry.id   45cd1966b4f603b41b312e51eabf5d42
#
_cell.length_a   1.000
_cell.length_b   1.000
_cell.length_c   1.000
_cell.angle_alpha   90.00
_cell.angle_beta   90.00
_cell.angle_gamma   90.00
#
_symmetry.space_group_name_H-M   'P 1'
#
loop_
_entity.id
_entity.type
_entity.pdbx_description
1 polymer ?
#
loop_
_entity_poly.entity_id
_entity_poly.type
_entity_poly.pdbx_seq_one_letter_code
_entity_poly.pdbx_strand_id
1 'polypeptide(L)'
;MEGHTYQATGNTPVGVRRLYRESALPQVRAKRVAAYCRVSTELEQQQSSLATQMEAFNDMIARHADWELAGIYTDEETGTSRRNRDGFNSLMADAEAGKIDIILVKSVQRFARNTVDALTATRRLKALGVSVFFERDNINTSQATSELYLTLMAAVAQEESHSLSENMKWGIRKRFAAGIPKWAATYGYRKTEEGDWVIEENEAVQV
;
A
#
# COMPACT_ATOMS: atom_id res chain seq x y z
N MET A 1 30.92 -49.27 60.80
CA MET A 1 30.98 -48.08 59.96
C MET A 1 29.56 -47.78 59.55
N GLU A 2 28.94 -46.83 60.30
CA GLU A 2 27.52 -46.53 60.17
C GLU A 2 27.29 -45.46 59.07
N GLY A 3 26.43 -45.82 58.13
CA GLY A 3 26.04 -44.92 57.08
C GLY A 3 24.99 -43.93 57.57
N HIS A 4 25.31 -42.66 57.55
CA HIS A 4 24.36 -41.59 57.83
C HIS A 4 23.50 -41.34 56.59
N THR A 5 22.23 -41.76 56.70
CA THR A 5 21.17 -41.40 55.77
C THR A 5 20.70 -39.98 56.08
N TYR A 6 20.97 -39.01 55.25
CA TYR A 6 20.39 -37.67 55.35
C TYR A 6 18.93 -37.71 54.89
N GLN A 7 17.99 -37.62 55.82
CA GLN A 7 16.61 -37.31 55.48
C GLN A 7 16.48 -35.78 55.30
N ALA A 8 16.22 -35.40 54.09
CA ALA A 8 15.81 -34.01 53.81
C ALA A 8 14.39 -33.77 54.35
N THR A 9 14.29 -33.19 55.56
CA THR A 9 13.03 -32.67 56.09
C THR A 9 12.63 -31.46 55.27
N GLY A 10 11.59 -31.64 54.45
CA GLY A 10 11.03 -30.60 53.65
C GLY A 10 10.35 -29.50 54.48
N ASN A 11 11.03 -28.39 54.61
CA ASN A 11 10.40 -27.15 55.04
C ASN A 11 10.79 -26.07 53.99
N THR A 12 10.19 -26.13 52.83
CA THR A 12 10.28 -25.06 51.84
C THR A 12 9.44 -23.89 52.36
N PRO A 13 10.01 -22.70 52.60
CA PRO A 13 9.26 -21.57 53.10
C PRO A 13 8.10 -21.24 52.17
N VAL A 14 6.91 -21.11 52.71
CA VAL A 14 5.65 -20.83 52.02
C VAL A 14 5.73 -19.58 51.08
N GLY A 15 6.71 -18.70 51.34
CA GLY A 15 6.98 -17.52 50.49
C GLY A 15 7.57 -17.79 49.10
N VAL A 16 8.31 -18.89 48.92
CA VAL A 16 9.00 -19.20 47.64
C VAL A 16 8.02 -19.74 46.62
N ARG A 17 6.94 -20.39 47.04
CA ARG A 17 5.90 -20.90 46.11
C ARG A 17 5.09 -19.81 45.40
N ARG A 18 5.10 -18.56 45.88
CA ARG A 18 4.36 -17.45 45.27
C ARG A 18 5.16 -16.73 44.17
N LEU A 19 6.49 -16.94 44.09
CA LEU A 19 7.34 -16.29 43.10
C LEU A 19 7.36 -17.03 41.76
N TYR A 20 6.97 -18.31 41.76
CA TYR A 20 6.80 -19.09 40.52
C TYR A 20 5.31 -19.33 40.24
N ARG A 21 4.49 -18.29 40.32
CA ARG A 21 3.28 -18.29 39.54
C ARG A 21 3.80 -18.29 38.10
N GLU A 22 3.64 -19.41 37.37
CA GLU A 22 3.73 -19.42 35.93
C GLU A 22 2.86 -18.26 35.43
N SER A 23 3.46 -17.08 35.27
CA SER A 23 2.92 -16.06 34.41
C SER A 23 2.91 -16.76 33.07
N ALA A 24 1.74 -17.19 32.62
CA ALA A 24 1.54 -17.65 31.28
C ALA A 24 2.27 -16.62 30.41
N LEU A 25 3.37 -17.03 29.77
CA LEU A 25 4.09 -16.18 28.83
C LEU A 25 3.00 -15.59 27.95
N PRO A 26 2.90 -14.27 27.82
CA PRO A 26 1.89 -13.70 26.96
C PRO A 26 1.98 -14.45 25.64
N GLN A 27 0.93 -15.18 25.28
CA GLN A 27 0.89 -15.85 23.99
C GLN A 27 0.97 -14.73 22.99
N VAL A 28 2.14 -14.54 22.40
CA VAL A 28 2.35 -13.57 21.34
C VAL A 28 1.46 -14.04 20.21
N ARG A 29 0.34 -13.36 20.02
CA ARG A 29 -0.58 -13.65 18.92
C ARG A 29 0.20 -13.57 17.62
N ALA A 30 0.05 -14.57 16.76
CA ALA A 30 0.61 -14.55 15.43
C ALA A 30 0.16 -13.29 14.68
N LYS A 31 1.07 -12.65 13.98
CA LYS A 31 0.80 -11.47 13.16
C LYS A 31 0.12 -11.92 11.87
N ARG A 32 -1.00 -11.32 11.57
CA ARG A 32 -1.77 -11.60 10.35
C ARG A 32 -1.15 -10.84 9.20
N VAL A 33 -0.61 -11.58 8.26
CA VAL A 33 0.16 -11.06 7.13
C VAL A 33 -0.67 -11.19 5.85
N ALA A 34 -0.87 -10.08 5.15
CA ALA A 34 -1.49 -10.05 3.84
C ALA A 34 -0.43 -9.82 2.76
N ALA A 35 -0.60 -10.43 1.58
CA ALA A 35 0.22 -10.14 0.41
C ALA A 35 -0.58 -9.34 -0.61
N TYR A 36 0.02 -8.30 -1.19
CA TYR A 36 -0.56 -7.54 -2.29
C TYR A 36 0.28 -7.66 -3.55
N CYS A 37 -0.34 -8.16 -4.62
CA CYS A 37 0.29 -8.37 -5.92
C CYS A 37 -0.41 -7.53 -6.98
N ARG A 38 0.34 -6.75 -7.76
CA ARG A 38 -0.15 -6.07 -8.94
C ARG A 38 0.54 -6.60 -10.18
N VAL A 39 -0.23 -7.17 -11.11
CA VAL A 39 0.24 -7.78 -12.36
C VAL A 39 -0.25 -6.99 -13.55
N SER A 40 0.52 -6.95 -14.64
CA SER A 40 0.10 -6.33 -15.90
C SER A 40 -0.60 -7.37 -16.76
N THR A 41 -1.57 -6.98 -17.60
CA THR A 41 -2.39 -7.92 -18.41
C THR A 41 -1.72 -8.43 -19.67
N GLU A 42 -0.48 -8.05 -19.97
CA GLU A 42 0.19 -8.47 -21.19
C GLU A 42 0.80 -9.87 -21.07
N LEU A 43 0.10 -10.86 -21.60
CA LEU A 43 0.53 -12.21 -21.99
C LEU A 43 0.82 -13.27 -20.88
N GLU A 44 0.73 -14.55 -21.28
CA GLU A 44 0.89 -15.80 -20.51
C GLU A 44 2.09 -15.87 -19.56
N GLN A 45 3.12 -15.05 -19.77
CA GLN A 45 4.27 -14.92 -18.87
C GLN A 45 3.90 -14.36 -17.48
N GLN A 46 2.68 -13.83 -17.30
CA GLN A 46 2.26 -13.14 -16.10
C GLN A 46 1.52 -14.04 -15.12
N GLN A 47 0.84 -15.08 -15.59
CA GLN A 47 0.29 -16.08 -14.68
C GLN A 47 1.42 -16.82 -13.95
N SER A 48 2.52 -17.11 -14.65
CA SER A 48 3.73 -17.64 -14.02
C SER A 48 4.36 -16.63 -13.05
N SER A 49 4.34 -15.32 -13.38
CA SER A 49 4.86 -14.27 -12.50
C SER A 49 4.03 -14.07 -11.23
N LEU A 50 2.70 -14.16 -11.32
CA LEU A 50 1.82 -14.06 -10.15
C LEU A 50 2.01 -15.27 -9.22
N ALA A 51 1.98 -16.48 -9.79
CA ALA A 51 2.19 -17.71 -9.02
C ALA A 51 3.56 -17.70 -8.30
N THR A 52 4.62 -17.29 -9.00
CA THR A 52 5.97 -17.15 -8.42
C THR A 52 6.03 -16.10 -7.31
N GLN A 53 5.31 -14.97 -7.46
CA GLN A 53 5.24 -13.96 -6.40
C GLN A 53 4.48 -14.47 -5.17
N MET A 54 3.36 -15.19 -5.39
CA MET A 54 2.59 -15.80 -4.31
C MET A 54 3.39 -16.85 -3.56
N GLU A 55 4.14 -17.69 -4.29
CA GLU A 55 5.03 -18.70 -3.72
C GLU A 55 6.14 -18.04 -2.87
N ALA A 56 6.78 -17.00 -3.39
CA ALA A 56 7.81 -16.25 -2.65
C ALA A 56 7.25 -15.62 -1.36
N PHE A 57 6.05 -15.06 -1.39
CA PHE A 57 5.42 -14.52 -0.19
C PHE A 57 5.00 -15.60 0.80
N ASN A 58 4.48 -16.74 0.33
CA ASN A 58 4.18 -17.89 1.19
C ASN A 58 5.44 -18.42 1.87
N ASP A 59 6.54 -18.56 1.13
CA ASP A 59 7.83 -18.95 1.68
C ASP A 59 8.36 -17.95 2.72
N MET A 60 8.18 -16.66 2.45
CA MET A 60 8.57 -15.61 3.40
C MET A 60 7.75 -15.71 4.69
N ILE A 61 6.44 -15.90 4.59
CA ILE A 61 5.56 -16.06 5.75
C ILE A 61 5.94 -17.33 6.52
N ALA A 62 6.15 -18.45 5.83
CA ALA A 62 6.51 -19.73 6.46
C ALA A 62 7.83 -19.72 7.24
N ARG A 63 8.76 -18.81 6.89
CA ARG A 63 10.02 -18.61 7.63
C ARG A 63 9.85 -17.90 8.97
N HIS A 64 8.70 -17.29 9.23
CA HIS A 64 8.42 -16.56 10.45
C HIS A 64 7.38 -17.32 11.28
N ALA A 65 7.80 -17.93 12.38
CA ALA A 65 6.93 -18.73 13.25
C ALA A 65 5.79 -17.93 13.90
N ASP A 66 5.94 -16.60 13.95
CA ASP A 66 4.98 -15.64 14.51
C ASP A 66 4.08 -14.98 13.43
N TRP A 67 4.12 -15.48 12.18
CA TRP A 67 3.31 -14.97 11.08
C TRP A 67 2.25 -15.99 10.63
N GLU A 68 1.10 -15.48 10.28
CA GLU A 68 0.00 -16.27 9.70
C GLU A 68 -0.54 -15.54 8.47
N LEU A 69 -0.82 -16.26 7.38
CA LEU A 69 -1.37 -15.69 6.15
C LEU A 69 -2.83 -15.27 6.38
N ALA A 70 -3.11 -13.96 6.31
CA ALA A 70 -4.46 -13.41 6.39
C ALA A 70 -5.19 -13.42 5.04
N GLY A 71 -4.46 -13.20 3.94
CA GLY A 71 -5.02 -13.20 2.59
C GLY A 71 -4.05 -12.72 1.53
N ILE A 72 -4.41 -12.99 0.26
CA ILE A 72 -3.67 -12.50 -0.90
C ILE A 72 -4.63 -11.64 -1.73
N TYR A 73 -4.22 -10.42 -2.01
CA TYR A 73 -4.99 -9.43 -2.75
C TYR A 73 -4.30 -9.14 -4.07
N THR A 74 -5.04 -9.18 -5.16
CA THR A 74 -4.48 -9.02 -6.50
C THR A 74 -5.24 -7.97 -7.30
N ASP A 75 -4.50 -7.15 -8.05
CA ASP A 75 -5.05 -6.26 -9.05
C ASP A 75 -4.34 -6.46 -10.40
N GLU A 76 -5.10 -6.30 -11.47
CA GLU A 76 -4.58 -6.33 -12.82
C GLU A 76 -4.38 -4.89 -13.34
N GLU A 77 -3.20 -4.63 -13.91
CA GLU A 77 -2.89 -3.36 -14.53
C GLU A 77 -3.17 -3.45 -16.03
N THR A 78 -4.37 -3.03 -16.45
CA THR A 78 -4.68 -2.80 -17.86
C THR A 78 -4.28 -1.39 -18.26
N GLY A 79 -3.51 -1.21 -19.33
CA GLY A 79 -3.01 0.10 -19.79
C GLY A 79 -4.09 1.17 -20.01
N THR A 80 -5.35 0.78 -20.17
CA THR A 80 -6.51 1.63 -20.41
C THR A 80 -7.44 1.78 -19.19
N SER A 81 -7.42 0.86 -18.24
CA SER A 81 -8.34 0.86 -17.10
C SER A 81 -7.75 1.53 -15.87
N ARG A 82 -7.96 2.83 -15.72
CA ARG A 82 -7.61 3.60 -14.52
C ARG A 82 -8.52 3.31 -13.32
N ARG A 83 -9.54 2.45 -13.45
CA ARG A 83 -10.68 2.48 -12.51
C ARG A 83 -10.75 1.37 -11.49
N ASN A 84 -10.23 0.17 -11.74
CA ASN A 84 -10.47 -0.94 -10.81
C ASN A 84 -9.21 -1.29 -10.03
N ARG A 85 -9.25 -1.05 -8.71
CA ARG A 85 -8.30 -1.52 -7.71
C ARG A 85 -9.07 -2.25 -6.62
N ASP A 86 -9.87 -3.23 -7.04
CA ASP A 86 -10.75 -3.94 -6.11
C ASP A 86 -9.96 -4.72 -5.08
N GLY A 87 -8.82 -5.30 -5.49
CA GLY A 87 -7.89 -5.97 -4.59
C GLY A 87 -7.29 -5.01 -3.56
N PHE A 88 -6.81 -3.85 -3.98
CA PHE A 88 -6.28 -2.84 -3.07
C PHE A 88 -7.35 -2.27 -2.14
N ASN A 89 -8.55 -2.01 -2.65
CA ASN A 89 -9.65 -1.50 -1.86
C ASN A 89 -10.10 -2.52 -0.80
N SER A 90 -10.15 -3.80 -1.16
CA SER A 90 -10.44 -4.90 -0.23
C SER A 90 -9.35 -5.05 0.82
N LEU A 91 -8.06 -4.95 0.44
CA LEU A 91 -6.93 -4.94 1.35
C LEU A 91 -7.05 -3.81 2.39
N MET A 92 -7.37 -2.59 1.92
CA MET A 92 -7.53 -1.43 2.81
C MET A 92 -8.71 -1.59 3.76
N ALA A 93 -9.85 -2.11 3.26
CA ALA A 93 -11.03 -2.37 4.10
C ALA A 93 -10.75 -3.42 5.18
N ASP A 94 -10.03 -4.50 4.86
CA ASP A 94 -9.65 -5.53 5.82
C ASP A 94 -8.59 -5.03 6.82
N ALA A 95 -7.69 -4.15 6.40
CA ALA A 95 -6.76 -3.48 7.30
C ALA A 95 -7.51 -2.56 8.29
N GLU A 96 -8.50 -1.80 7.84
CA GLU A 96 -9.36 -0.96 8.67
C GLU A 96 -10.24 -1.77 9.63
N ALA A 97 -10.71 -2.93 9.17
CA ALA A 97 -11.43 -3.89 10.03
C ALA A 97 -10.52 -4.58 11.07
N GLY A 98 -9.22 -4.23 11.10
CA GLY A 98 -8.25 -4.80 12.02
C GLY A 98 -7.97 -6.27 11.77
N LYS A 99 -8.09 -6.77 10.54
CA LYS A 99 -7.83 -8.17 10.18
C LYS A 99 -6.38 -8.42 9.74
N ILE A 100 -5.60 -7.36 9.51
CA ILE A 100 -4.24 -7.41 8.97
C ILE A 100 -3.31 -6.64 9.90
N ASP A 101 -2.13 -7.18 10.15
CA ASP A 101 -1.09 -6.56 10.96
C ASP A 101 0.12 -6.15 10.09
N ILE A 102 0.39 -6.93 9.02
CA ILE A 102 1.51 -6.69 8.09
C ILE A 102 1.01 -6.86 6.66
N ILE A 103 1.45 -5.99 5.75
CA ILE A 103 1.22 -6.10 4.32
C ILE A 103 2.58 -6.31 3.62
N LEU A 104 2.70 -7.39 2.83
CA LEU A 104 3.86 -7.68 1.98
C LEU A 104 3.57 -7.18 0.57
N VAL A 105 4.49 -6.41 0.02
CA VAL A 105 4.41 -5.88 -1.34
C VAL A 105 5.78 -5.98 -2.00
N LYS A 106 5.84 -6.30 -3.28
CA LYS A 106 7.10 -6.44 -4.00
C LYS A 106 7.92 -5.13 -4.05
N SER A 107 7.25 -3.99 -4.29
CA SER A 107 7.89 -2.67 -4.34
C SER A 107 6.84 -1.56 -4.18
N VAL A 108 7.30 -0.34 -3.87
CA VAL A 108 6.43 0.84 -3.79
C VAL A 108 5.67 1.09 -5.08
N GLN A 109 6.30 0.91 -6.24
CA GLN A 109 5.69 1.07 -7.55
C GLN A 109 4.54 0.09 -7.82
N ARG A 110 4.57 -1.10 -7.17
CA ARG A 110 3.49 -2.09 -7.25
C ARG A 110 2.38 -1.81 -6.22
N PHE A 111 2.70 -1.12 -5.14
CA PHE A 111 1.74 -0.75 -4.11
C PHE A 111 0.80 0.38 -4.54
N ALA A 112 1.35 1.41 -5.20
CA ALA A 112 0.58 2.56 -5.62
C ALA A 112 0.90 3.00 -7.06
N ARG A 113 0.06 3.89 -7.62
CA ARG A 113 0.20 4.38 -9.00
C ARG A 113 1.21 5.51 -9.11
N ASN A 114 1.37 6.25 -8.05
CA ASN A 114 2.29 7.37 -7.93
C ASN A 114 2.76 7.51 -6.49
N THR A 115 3.74 8.34 -6.25
CA THR A 115 4.36 8.53 -4.95
C THR A 115 3.40 9.14 -3.92
N VAL A 116 2.49 10.03 -4.35
CA VAL A 116 1.48 10.65 -3.47
C VAL A 116 0.51 9.59 -2.90
N ASP A 117 -0.01 8.72 -3.77
CA ASP A 117 -0.92 7.64 -3.38
C ASP A 117 -0.20 6.65 -2.43
N ALA A 118 1.06 6.30 -2.74
CA ALA A 118 1.87 5.42 -1.90
C ALA A 118 2.06 6.00 -0.50
N LEU A 119 2.44 7.26 -0.41
CA LEU A 119 2.64 7.97 0.85
C LEU A 119 1.35 8.04 1.67
N THR A 120 0.24 8.42 1.02
CA THR A 120 -1.07 8.55 1.68
C THR A 120 -1.54 7.21 2.24
N ALA A 121 -1.48 6.15 1.43
CA ALA A 121 -1.87 4.81 1.85
C ALA A 121 -0.97 4.28 2.99
N THR A 122 0.34 4.48 2.88
CA THR A 122 1.29 4.03 3.91
C THR A 122 1.05 4.75 5.25
N ARG A 123 0.80 6.06 5.23
CA ARG A 123 0.46 6.83 6.44
C ARG A 123 -0.85 6.38 7.06
N ARG A 124 -1.88 6.12 6.23
CA ARG A 124 -3.17 5.60 6.70
C ARG A 124 -3.00 4.23 7.38
N LEU A 125 -2.27 3.31 6.77
CA LEU A 125 -1.98 1.99 7.35
C LEU A 125 -1.18 2.10 8.65
N LYS A 126 -0.17 2.97 8.69
CA LYS A 126 0.61 3.23 9.91
C LYS A 126 -0.25 3.76 11.05
N ALA A 127 -1.21 4.64 10.77
CA ALA A 127 -2.16 5.15 11.76
C ALA A 127 -3.09 4.05 12.31
N LEU A 128 -3.35 2.99 11.53
CA LEU A 128 -4.10 1.79 11.93
C LEU A 128 -3.22 0.75 12.66
N GLY A 129 -1.93 1.01 12.83
CA GLY A 129 -0.98 0.04 13.40
C GLY A 129 -0.55 -1.06 12.44
N VAL A 130 -0.90 -0.95 11.15
CA VAL A 130 -0.52 -1.90 10.10
C VAL A 130 0.80 -1.48 9.47
N SER A 131 1.76 -2.40 9.42
CA SER A 131 3.06 -2.16 8.77
C SER A 131 3.04 -2.65 7.32
N VAL A 132 3.79 -1.97 6.45
CA VAL A 132 4.01 -2.39 5.05
C VAL A 132 5.48 -2.75 4.87
N PHE A 133 5.74 -3.92 4.31
CA PHE A 133 7.07 -4.37 3.94
C PHE A 133 7.22 -4.39 2.42
N PHE A 134 8.10 -3.55 1.90
CA PHE A 134 8.48 -3.49 0.50
C PHE A 134 9.71 -4.37 0.29
N GLU A 135 9.52 -5.57 -0.27
CA GLU A 135 10.53 -6.61 -0.41
C GLU A 135 11.75 -6.11 -1.18
N ARG A 136 11.54 -5.56 -2.40
CA ARG A 136 12.63 -5.11 -3.28
C ARG A 136 13.45 -3.98 -2.68
N ASP A 137 12.76 -3.08 -1.97
CA ASP A 137 13.35 -1.88 -1.40
C ASP A 137 13.92 -2.16 0.01
N ASN A 138 13.64 -3.35 0.56
CA ASN A 138 13.98 -3.78 1.92
C ASN A 138 13.55 -2.76 2.99
N ILE A 139 12.34 -2.22 2.84
CA ILE A 139 11.80 -1.18 3.70
C ILE A 139 10.60 -1.72 4.48
N ASN A 140 10.67 -1.61 5.81
CA ASN A 140 9.56 -1.93 6.69
C ASN A 140 9.08 -0.65 7.40
N THR A 141 7.81 -0.28 7.19
CA THR A 141 7.25 0.97 7.71
C THR A 141 7.07 0.99 9.24
N SER A 142 7.23 -0.15 9.92
CA SER A 142 7.24 -0.22 11.38
C SER A 142 8.55 0.28 12.01
N GLN A 143 9.65 0.35 11.24
CA GLN A 143 10.96 0.74 11.73
C GLN A 143 11.11 2.27 11.80
N ALA A 144 11.94 2.76 12.73
CA ALA A 144 12.22 4.19 12.85
C ALA A 144 12.84 4.80 11.59
N THR A 145 13.67 4.02 10.87
CA THR A 145 14.27 4.40 9.59
C THR A 145 13.24 4.68 8.49
N SER A 146 12.03 4.16 8.63
CA SER A 146 10.94 4.40 7.67
C SER A 146 10.47 5.86 7.63
N GLU A 147 10.66 6.63 8.71
CA GLU A 147 10.30 8.05 8.72
C GLU A 147 11.14 8.86 7.73
N LEU A 148 12.45 8.56 7.63
CA LEU A 148 13.31 9.18 6.63
C LEU A 148 12.82 8.83 5.22
N TYR A 149 12.47 7.57 4.98
CA TYR A 149 11.94 7.11 3.70
C TYR A 149 10.61 7.78 3.35
N LEU A 150 9.67 7.86 4.30
CA LEU A 150 8.40 8.55 4.11
C LEU A 150 8.58 10.05 3.85
N THR A 151 9.57 10.67 4.48
CA THR A 151 9.93 12.08 4.24
C THR A 151 10.51 12.27 2.84
N LEU A 152 11.40 11.39 2.40
CA LEU A 152 11.93 11.40 1.03
C LEU A 152 10.83 11.19 0.01
N MET A 153 9.95 10.21 0.21
CA MET A 153 8.78 10.01 -0.64
C MET A 153 7.88 11.24 -0.71
N ALA A 154 7.68 11.94 0.42
CA ALA A 154 6.90 13.17 0.45
C ALA A 154 7.53 14.27 -0.41
N ALA A 155 8.84 14.42 -0.35
CA ALA A 155 9.58 15.41 -1.16
C ALA A 155 9.48 15.07 -2.66
N VAL A 156 9.65 13.81 -3.05
CA VAL A 156 9.49 13.36 -4.44
C VAL A 156 8.05 13.55 -4.92
N ALA A 157 7.05 13.21 -4.11
CA ALA A 157 5.64 13.40 -4.44
C ALA A 157 5.28 14.88 -4.66
N GLN A 158 5.87 15.76 -3.86
CA GLN A 158 5.69 17.22 -4.01
C GLN A 158 6.32 17.72 -5.31
N GLU A 159 7.51 17.25 -5.67
CA GLU A 159 8.19 17.60 -6.91
C GLU A 159 7.44 17.08 -8.15
N GLU A 160 6.97 15.82 -8.13
CA GLU A 160 6.13 15.26 -9.19
C GLU A 160 4.86 16.11 -9.41
N SER A 161 4.20 16.52 -8.34
CA SER A 161 2.98 17.33 -8.40
C SER A 161 3.26 18.72 -8.98
N HIS A 162 4.38 19.35 -8.57
CA HIS A 162 4.81 20.65 -9.09
C HIS A 162 5.14 20.56 -10.59
N SER A 163 5.95 19.58 -10.99
CA SER A 163 6.33 19.34 -12.37
C SER A 163 5.10 19.08 -13.27
N LEU A 164 4.14 18.28 -12.80
CA LEU A 164 2.88 18.04 -13.52
C LEU A 164 2.09 19.34 -13.72
N SER A 165 1.99 20.18 -12.70
CA SER A 165 1.32 21.49 -12.76
C SER A 165 1.98 22.42 -13.78
N GLU A 166 3.31 22.53 -13.77
CA GLU A 166 4.05 23.37 -14.72
C GLU A 166 3.91 22.85 -16.17
N ASN A 167 4.02 21.55 -16.37
CA ASN A 167 3.81 20.92 -17.69
C ASN A 167 2.39 21.16 -18.22
N MET A 168 1.39 21.10 -17.35
CA MET A 168 0.00 21.37 -17.70
C MET A 168 -0.19 22.85 -18.08
N LYS A 169 0.34 23.78 -17.29
CA LYS A 169 0.32 25.23 -17.60
C LYS A 169 1.02 25.53 -18.93
N TRP A 170 2.19 24.92 -19.15
CA TRP A 170 2.93 25.08 -20.40
C TRP A 170 2.11 24.55 -21.60
N GLY A 171 1.52 23.37 -21.49
CA GLY A 171 0.68 22.78 -22.55
C GLY A 171 -0.56 23.59 -22.86
N ILE A 172 -1.17 24.23 -21.82
CA ILE A 172 -2.30 25.16 -22.01
C ILE A 172 -1.82 26.41 -22.75
N ARG A 173 -0.74 27.08 -22.29
CA ARG A 173 -0.19 28.29 -22.92
C ARG A 173 0.18 28.04 -24.39
N LYS A 174 0.81 26.88 -24.69
CA LYS A 174 1.20 26.52 -26.06
C LYS A 174 -0.02 26.38 -26.98
N ARG A 175 -1.10 25.77 -26.50
CA ARG A 175 -2.37 25.63 -27.27
C ARG A 175 -3.03 26.98 -27.49
N PHE A 176 -3.08 27.84 -26.47
CA PHE A 176 -3.59 29.19 -26.62
C PHE A 176 -2.80 30.00 -27.66
N ALA A 177 -1.48 29.91 -27.63
CA ALA A 177 -0.61 30.57 -28.61
C ALA A 177 -0.81 30.05 -30.04
N ALA A 178 -1.22 28.78 -30.18
CA ALA A 178 -1.57 28.18 -31.48
C ALA A 178 -3.02 28.44 -31.93
N GLY A 179 -3.80 29.22 -31.16
CA GLY A 179 -5.21 29.50 -31.46
C GLY A 179 -6.15 28.31 -31.23
N ILE A 180 -5.70 27.27 -30.50
CA ILE A 180 -6.47 26.04 -30.23
C ILE A 180 -6.82 25.97 -28.74
N PRO A 181 -7.79 26.76 -28.27
CA PRO A 181 -8.21 26.67 -26.87
C PRO A 181 -8.97 25.35 -26.64
N LYS A 182 -8.69 24.70 -25.52
CA LYS A 182 -9.45 23.52 -25.06
C LYS A 182 -10.51 23.97 -24.07
N TRP A 183 -11.61 24.48 -24.58
CA TRP A 183 -12.73 24.90 -23.73
C TRP A 183 -13.78 23.78 -23.68
N ALA A 184 -14.48 23.69 -22.57
CA ALA A 184 -15.79 23.07 -22.53
C ALA A 184 -16.73 23.91 -23.40
N ALA A 185 -17.84 23.34 -23.87
CA ALA A 185 -18.85 24.07 -24.65
C ALA A 185 -19.12 25.43 -24.00
N THR A 186 -18.75 26.50 -24.70
CA THR A 186 -18.98 27.88 -24.26
C THR A 186 -20.25 28.34 -24.92
N TYR A 187 -21.15 28.93 -24.15
CA TYR A 187 -22.41 29.48 -24.66
C TYR A 187 -22.15 30.41 -25.86
N GLY A 188 -22.90 30.23 -26.93
CA GLY A 188 -22.71 30.98 -28.19
C GLY A 188 -21.66 30.38 -29.15
N TYR A 189 -21.04 29.25 -28.81
CA TYR A 189 -20.06 28.58 -29.70
C TYR A 189 -20.34 27.08 -29.75
N ARG A 190 -20.18 26.46 -30.94
CA ARG A 190 -20.19 25.04 -31.12
C ARG A 190 -18.88 24.55 -31.76
N LYS A 191 -18.55 23.33 -31.51
CA LYS A 191 -17.37 22.68 -32.11
C LYS A 191 -17.82 21.96 -33.38
N THR A 192 -17.10 22.17 -34.49
CA THR A 192 -17.30 21.44 -35.75
C THR A 192 -16.76 20.02 -35.63
N GLU A 193 -17.12 19.14 -36.57
CA GLU A 193 -16.56 17.77 -36.65
C GLU A 193 -15.05 17.78 -36.86
N GLU A 194 -14.52 18.81 -37.53
CA GLU A 194 -13.10 19.05 -37.77
C GLU A 194 -12.36 19.56 -36.53
N GLY A 195 -13.10 19.96 -35.51
CA GLY A 195 -12.55 20.40 -34.23
C GLY A 195 -12.43 21.91 -34.03
N ASP A 196 -12.88 22.70 -35.03
CA ASP A 196 -12.87 24.16 -34.98
C ASP A 196 -14.08 24.72 -34.22
N TRP A 197 -13.91 25.91 -33.68
CA TRP A 197 -14.97 26.63 -32.98
C TRP A 197 -15.65 27.63 -33.92
N VAL A 198 -16.96 27.48 -34.06
CA VAL A 198 -17.81 28.40 -34.83
C VAL A 198 -18.89 29.01 -33.93
N ILE A 199 -19.32 30.22 -34.25
CA ILE A 199 -20.38 30.91 -33.52
C ILE A 199 -21.70 30.18 -33.78
N GLU A 200 -22.43 29.87 -32.72
CA GLU A 200 -23.81 29.37 -32.80
C GLU A 200 -24.75 30.56 -32.86
N GLU A 201 -25.19 30.90 -34.06
CA GLU A 201 -25.97 32.15 -34.32
C GLU A 201 -27.24 32.24 -33.49
N ASN A 202 -27.91 31.10 -33.23
CA ASN A 202 -29.14 31.08 -32.43
C ASN A 202 -28.91 31.43 -30.95
N GLU A 203 -27.74 31.13 -30.40
CA GLU A 203 -27.39 31.46 -29.03
C GLU A 203 -26.70 32.82 -28.91
N ALA A 204 -25.91 33.21 -29.91
CA ALA A 204 -25.18 34.46 -29.92
C ALA A 204 -26.08 35.69 -30.00
N VAL A 205 -27.29 35.54 -30.57
CA VAL A 205 -28.29 36.62 -30.68
C VAL A 205 -29.01 36.88 -29.36
N GLN A 206 -28.89 35.98 -28.35
CA GLN A 206 -29.55 36.11 -27.05
C GLN A 206 -28.69 36.81 -25.99
N VAL A 207 -27.48 37.23 -26.34
CA VAL A 207 -26.55 38.00 -25.49
C VAL A 207 -26.48 39.42 -25.96
#